data_f8ffd025543f73c1dc84ae222344d29f
#
_entry.id   f8ffd025543f73c1dc84ae222344d29f
#
_cell.length_a   1.000
_cell.length_b   1.000
_cell.length_c   1.000
_cell.angle_alpha   90.00
_cell.angle_beta   90.00
_cell.angle_gamma   90.00
#
_symmetry.space_group_name_H-M   'P 1'
#
loop_
_entity.id
_entity.type
_entity.pdbx_description
1 polymer ?
#
loop_
_entity_poly.entity_id
_entity_poly.type
_entity_poly.pdbx_seq_one_letter_code
_entity_poly.pdbx_strand_id
1 'polypeptide(L)'
;ESNFGSILEDAIIQLDSLDKISRLDNPNHFGATNEERLFNIALELSITWMNRILFLKLLEAQLISYHKGDESFSFLNFNKIKNFDDLNSLFFQVLARRYEERNADVKQAFQKVPYLNSSLFEPTEIEQQTLFISNLKDDKTLPVLPSTVLKNEQGKKRTGHLTTLQYLFEFLNAYDFSSEGSEEIQEDNKTLINASVLGLIFEKINGYKEGSFFTPGFITMYMCRETISKAVIQKFGEYCLNNDLQDSRIERMEDIYDLVPKSISRAKANEIINSIKICDPA
;
A
#
# COMPACT_ATOMS: atom_id res chain seq x y z
N GLU A 1 -8.80 -18.22 24.05
CA GLU A 1 -9.78 -18.85 23.14
C GLU A 1 -9.25 -18.69 21.72
N SER A 2 -9.03 -19.83 21.00
CA SER A 2 -8.60 -19.79 19.61
C SER A 2 -9.78 -19.35 18.72
N ASN A 3 -9.57 -18.30 17.93
CA ASN A 3 -10.54 -17.83 16.94
C ASN A 3 -10.34 -18.61 15.63
N PHE A 4 -10.95 -19.78 15.54
CA PHE A 4 -10.96 -20.55 14.30
C PHE A 4 -11.45 -19.69 13.13
N GLY A 5 -10.64 -19.60 12.07
CA GLY A 5 -10.91 -18.77 10.90
C GLY A 5 -10.13 -17.45 10.86
N SER A 6 -9.37 -17.09 11.89
CA SER A 6 -8.40 -16.01 11.78
C SER A 6 -7.20 -16.41 10.92
N ILE A 7 -6.65 -15.48 10.15
CA ILE A 7 -5.48 -15.73 9.29
C ILE A 7 -4.32 -16.32 10.09
N LEU A 8 -4.06 -15.75 11.27
CA LEU A 8 -2.97 -16.20 12.14
C LEU A 8 -3.16 -17.67 12.58
N GLU A 9 -4.34 -18.01 13.06
CA GLU A 9 -4.65 -19.36 13.52
C GLU A 9 -4.61 -20.37 12.38
N ASP A 10 -5.19 -20.03 11.23
CA ASP A 10 -5.18 -20.89 10.05
C ASP A 10 -3.76 -21.09 9.49
N ALA A 11 -2.91 -20.05 9.55
CA ALA A 11 -1.50 -20.16 9.19
C ALA A 11 -0.74 -21.10 10.15
N ILE A 12 -0.96 -20.98 11.47
CA ILE A 12 -0.35 -21.87 12.47
C ILE A 12 -0.73 -23.33 12.19
N ILE A 13 -2.03 -23.59 12.02
CA ILE A 13 -2.55 -24.95 11.74
C ILE A 13 -1.93 -25.51 10.47
N GLN A 14 -1.82 -24.72 9.41
CA GLN A 14 -1.28 -25.18 8.15
C GLN A 14 0.24 -25.38 8.19
N LEU A 15 0.98 -24.50 8.86
CA LEU A 15 2.42 -24.67 9.08
C LEU A 15 2.74 -25.96 9.83
N ASP A 16 1.97 -26.24 10.88
CA ASP A 16 2.13 -27.45 11.70
C ASP A 16 1.75 -28.71 10.92
N SER A 17 0.56 -28.72 10.31
CA SER A 17 0.05 -29.90 9.58
C SER A 17 0.93 -30.32 8.39
N LEU A 18 1.65 -29.40 7.78
CA LEU A 18 2.53 -29.63 6.63
C LEU A 18 4.01 -29.74 7.03
N ASP A 19 4.32 -29.71 8.32
CA ASP A 19 5.69 -29.73 8.86
C ASP A 19 6.62 -28.73 8.14
N LYS A 20 6.12 -27.49 8.01
CA LYS A 20 6.87 -26.45 7.26
C LYS A 20 8.07 -25.90 8.02
N ILE A 21 8.08 -26.01 9.35
CA ILE A 21 9.17 -25.51 10.18
C ILE A 21 10.46 -26.30 9.95
N SER A 22 10.36 -27.61 9.71
CA SER A 22 11.52 -28.46 9.44
C SER A 22 12.28 -28.10 8.14
N ARG A 23 11.65 -27.30 7.27
CA ARG A 23 12.22 -26.86 5.98
C ARG A 23 12.99 -25.56 6.05
N LEU A 24 12.93 -24.87 7.19
CA LEU A 24 13.63 -23.60 7.39
C LEU A 24 15.13 -23.85 7.61
N ASP A 25 15.96 -23.02 7.02
CA ASP A 25 17.41 -23.10 7.18
C ASP A 25 17.85 -22.84 8.62
N ASN A 26 17.16 -21.94 9.33
CA ASN A 26 17.47 -21.60 10.72
C ASN A 26 16.19 -21.43 11.57
N PRO A 27 15.51 -22.53 11.92
CA PRO A 27 14.25 -22.45 12.66
C PRO A 27 14.41 -21.85 14.07
N ASN A 28 15.60 -21.94 14.68
CA ASN A 28 15.86 -21.41 16.02
C ASN A 28 15.79 -19.88 16.10
N HIS A 29 15.92 -19.21 14.96
CA HIS A 29 15.73 -17.74 14.88
C HIS A 29 14.30 -17.33 15.27
N PHE A 30 13.34 -18.19 15.04
CA PHE A 30 11.91 -17.91 15.28
C PHE A 30 11.45 -18.33 16.70
N GLY A 31 12.27 -18.95 17.50
CA GLY A 31 11.92 -19.32 18.88
C GLY A 31 12.63 -20.58 19.37
N ALA A 32 12.61 -20.78 20.68
CA ALA A 32 13.21 -21.93 21.32
C ALA A 32 12.34 -23.19 21.20
N THR A 33 11.03 -23.03 21.27
CA THR A 33 10.05 -24.13 21.18
C THR A 33 9.39 -24.19 19.79
N ASN A 34 8.78 -25.34 19.48
CA ASN A 34 8.02 -25.50 18.23
C ASN A 34 6.81 -24.56 18.19
N GLU A 35 6.13 -24.37 19.31
CA GLU A 35 4.97 -23.47 19.42
C GLU A 35 5.35 -22.02 19.17
N GLU A 36 6.48 -21.57 19.75
CA GLU A 36 7.01 -20.22 19.50
C GLU A 36 7.36 -20.01 18.02
N ARG A 37 8.00 -20.99 17.40
CA ARG A 37 8.37 -20.94 15.98
C ARG A 37 7.14 -20.84 15.08
N LEU A 38 6.14 -21.71 15.31
CA LEU A 38 4.86 -21.70 14.59
C LEU A 38 4.18 -20.32 14.69
N PHE A 39 4.07 -19.80 15.91
CA PHE A 39 3.44 -18.52 16.16
C PHE A 39 4.20 -17.37 15.47
N ASN A 40 5.53 -17.30 15.65
CA ASN A 40 6.33 -16.20 15.12
C ASN A 40 6.39 -16.19 13.59
N ILE A 41 6.47 -17.37 12.96
CA ILE A 41 6.44 -17.48 11.50
C ILE A 41 5.05 -17.09 10.96
N ALA A 42 3.97 -17.62 11.55
CA ALA A 42 2.61 -17.27 11.16
C ALA A 42 2.33 -15.77 11.33
N LEU A 43 2.84 -15.16 12.41
CA LEU A 43 2.74 -13.73 12.66
C LEU A 43 3.47 -12.92 11.58
N GLU A 44 4.69 -13.28 11.23
CA GLU A 44 5.49 -12.61 10.19
C GLU A 44 4.83 -12.69 8.81
N LEU A 45 4.34 -13.87 8.43
CA LEU A 45 3.57 -14.06 7.20
C LEU A 45 2.30 -13.19 7.19
N SER A 46 1.58 -13.15 8.32
CA SER A 46 0.37 -12.33 8.46
C SER A 46 0.66 -10.84 8.37
N ILE A 47 1.75 -10.36 9.00
CA ILE A 47 2.21 -8.97 8.91
C ILE A 47 2.56 -8.59 7.48
N THR A 48 3.34 -9.42 6.79
CA THR A 48 3.73 -9.21 5.39
C THR A 48 2.49 -9.09 4.50
N TRP A 49 1.54 -9.99 4.68
CA TRP A 49 0.29 -9.98 3.93
C TRP A 49 -0.56 -8.73 4.22
N MET A 50 -0.71 -8.35 5.49
CA MET A 50 -1.43 -7.13 5.88
C MET A 50 -0.79 -5.86 5.32
N ASN A 51 0.54 -5.77 5.32
CA ASN A 51 1.25 -4.64 4.72
C ASN A 51 0.91 -4.51 3.22
N ARG A 52 0.87 -5.61 2.48
CA ARG A 52 0.44 -5.62 1.07
C ARG A 52 -0.99 -5.11 0.90
N ILE A 53 -1.91 -5.57 1.72
CA ILE A 53 -3.32 -5.16 1.65
C ILE A 53 -3.51 -3.68 1.95
N LEU A 54 -2.89 -3.18 3.01
CA LEU A 54 -2.99 -1.76 3.39
C LEU A 54 -2.39 -0.85 2.31
N PHE A 55 -1.24 -1.24 1.75
CA PHE A 55 -0.65 -0.52 0.64
C PHE A 55 -1.56 -0.51 -0.59
N LEU A 56 -2.19 -1.64 -0.91
CA LEU A 56 -3.12 -1.73 -2.03
C LEU A 56 -4.37 -0.88 -1.82
N LYS A 57 -4.87 -0.80 -0.60
CA LYS A 57 -6.02 0.07 -0.30
C LYS A 57 -5.67 1.54 -0.49
N LEU A 58 -4.48 1.95 -0.09
CA LEU A 58 -3.98 3.30 -0.34
C LEU A 58 -3.81 3.56 -1.85
N LEU A 59 -3.22 2.62 -2.59
CA LEU A 59 -3.06 2.72 -4.04
C LEU A 59 -4.41 2.85 -4.75
N GLU A 60 -5.40 2.03 -4.37
CA GLU A 60 -6.76 2.09 -4.91
C GLU A 60 -7.36 3.48 -4.70
N ALA A 61 -7.31 4.00 -3.47
CA ALA A 61 -7.82 5.31 -3.14
C ALA A 61 -7.13 6.43 -3.94
N GLN A 62 -5.80 6.34 -4.13
CA GLN A 62 -5.05 7.30 -4.94
C GLN A 62 -5.44 7.24 -6.43
N LEU A 63 -5.65 6.03 -6.98
CA LEU A 63 -6.10 5.88 -8.37
C LEU A 63 -7.51 6.47 -8.57
N ILE A 64 -8.44 6.19 -7.67
CA ILE A 64 -9.80 6.74 -7.72
C ILE A 64 -9.75 8.28 -7.62
N SER A 65 -8.98 8.82 -6.68
CA SER A 65 -8.81 10.28 -6.52
C SER A 65 -8.18 10.92 -7.76
N TYR A 66 -7.11 10.34 -8.30
CA TYR A 66 -6.44 10.82 -9.52
C TYR A 66 -7.37 10.85 -10.73
N HIS A 67 -8.28 9.89 -10.82
CA HIS A 67 -9.31 9.79 -11.86
C HIS A 67 -10.64 10.43 -11.48
N LYS A 68 -10.63 11.43 -10.58
CA LYS A 68 -11.79 12.26 -10.22
C LYS A 68 -12.97 11.48 -9.65
N GLY A 69 -12.71 10.46 -8.84
CA GLY A 69 -13.74 9.64 -8.22
C GLY A 69 -14.29 8.53 -9.11
N ASP A 70 -13.59 8.14 -10.18
CA ASP A 70 -14.02 7.02 -11.03
C ASP A 70 -13.87 5.68 -10.30
N GLU A 71 -14.96 5.19 -9.73
CA GLU A 71 -15.05 3.91 -9.00
C GLU A 71 -14.68 2.68 -9.84
N SER A 72 -14.59 2.79 -11.16
CA SER A 72 -14.13 1.69 -12.02
C SER A 72 -12.66 1.31 -11.78
N PHE A 73 -11.90 2.17 -11.09
CA PHE A 73 -10.54 1.90 -10.60
C PHE A 73 -10.52 1.12 -9.29
N SER A 74 -11.66 0.94 -8.61
CA SER A 74 -11.74 0.08 -7.43
C SER A 74 -11.48 -1.38 -7.82
N PHE A 75 -10.53 -2.00 -7.15
CA PHE A 75 -10.14 -3.39 -7.43
C PHE A 75 -10.05 -4.26 -6.17
N LEU A 76 -9.95 -3.66 -4.99
CA LEU A 76 -9.84 -4.36 -3.72
C LEU A 76 -11.23 -4.54 -3.08
N ASN A 77 -12.06 -5.34 -3.72
CA ASN A 77 -13.44 -5.59 -3.29
C ASN A 77 -13.87 -7.02 -3.61
N PHE A 78 -14.95 -7.47 -2.97
CA PHE A 78 -15.45 -8.84 -3.09
C PHE A 78 -16.06 -9.18 -4.47
N ASN A 79 -16.31 -8.19 -5.32
CA ASN A 79 -16.79 -8.42 -6.68
C ASN A 79 -15.66 -8.92 -7.60
N LYS A 80 -14.44 -8.43 -7.38
CA LYS A 80 -13.24 -8.75 -8.16
C LYS A 80 -12.37 -9.82 -7.51
N ILE A 81 -12.37 -9.89 -6.18
CA ILE A 81 -11.55 -10.82 -5.38
C ILE A 81 -12.51 -11.63 -4.51
N LYS A 82 -12.78 -12.86 -4.91
CA LYS A 82 -13.76 -13.75 -4.26
C LYS A 82 -13.11 -14.74 -3.29
N ASN A 83 -11.83 -14.98 -3.45
CA ASN A 83 -11.06 -15.94 -2.68
C ASN A 83 -9.59 -15.53 -2.59
N PHE A 84 -8.80 -16.26 -1.84
CA PHE A 84 -7.38 -16.01 -1.69
C PHE A 84 -6.58 -16.23 -2.98
N ASP A 85 -7.03 -17.09 -3.91
CA ASP A 85 -6.35 -17.31 -5.20
C ASP A 85 -6.44 -16.08 -6.10
N ASP A 86 -7.60 -15.40 -6.10
CA ASP A 86 -7.76 -14.13 -6.82
C ASP A 86 -6.81 -13.06 -6.27
N LEU A 87 -6.66 -13.01 -4.94
CA LEU A 87 -5.76 -12.08 -4.27
C LEU A 87 -4.28 -12.43 -4.55
N ASN A 88 -3.94 -13.72 -4.58
CA ASN A 88 -2.63 -14.20 -4.99
C ASN A 88 -2.30 -13.79 -6.44
N SER A 89 -3.29 -13.91 -7.32
CA SER A 89 -3.16 -13.46 -8.71
C SER A 89 -2.95 -11.96 -8.81
N LEU A 90 -3.63 -11.17 -7.99
CA LEU A 90 -3.42 -9.73 -7.92
C LEU A 90 -1.97 -9.39 -7.49
N PHE A 91 -1.44 -10.02 -6.45
CA PHE A 91 -0.08 -9.76 -5.98
C PHE A 91 0.98 -10.14 -7.02
N PHE A 92 0.98 -11.39 -7.46
CA PHE A 92 2.12 -11.98 -8.16
C PHE A 92 1.94 -12.05 -9.69
N GLN A 93 0.73 -11.88 -10.21
CA GLN A 93 0.48 -11.91 -11.66
C GLN A 93 0.06 -10.56 -12.23
N VAL A 94 -0.40 -9.61 -11.40
CA VAL A 94 -0.77 -8.26 -11.82
C VAL A 94 0.28 -7.26 -11.40
N LEU A 95 0.48 -7.09 -10.09
CA LEU A 95 1.32 -6.03 -9.54
C LEU A 95 2.82 -6.28 -9.79
N ALA A 96 3.26 -7.53 -9.69
CA ALA A 96 4.64 -7.93 -9.94
C ALA A 96 4.99 -8.13 -11.42
N ARG A 97 4.04 -8.00 -12.36
CA ARG A 97 4.27 -8.22 -13.80
C ARG A 97 3.84 -7.05 -14.65
N ARG A 98 4.65 -6.74 -15.65
CA ARG A 98 4.29 -5.74 -16.66
C ARG A 98 3.03 -6.17 -17.41
N TYR A 99 2.26 -5.19 -17.89
CA TYR A 99 0.96 -5.47 -18.52
C TYR A 99 1.05 -6.48 -19.66
N GLU A 100 2.12 -6.38 -20.48
CA GLU A 100 2.35 -7.27 -21.63
C GLU A 100 2.56 -8.73 -21.24
N GLU A 101 3.14 -8.94 -20.05
CA GLU A 101 3.50 -10.27 -19.51
C GLU A 101 2.34 -10.96 -18.77
N ARG A 102 1.23 -10.26 -18.56
CA ARG A 102 0.05 -10.80 -17.86
C ARG A 102 -0.74 -11.73 -18.78
N ASN A 103 -1.31 -12.79 -18.21
CA ASN A 103 -2.24 -13.68 -18.91
C ASN A 103 -3.53 -12.95 -19.30
N ALA A 104 -4.25 -13.44 -20.31
CA ALA A 104 -5.44 -12.81 -20.87
C ALA A 104 -6.55 -12.59 -19.82
N ASP A 105 -6.84 -13.60 -19.00
CA ASP A 105 -7.88 -13.55 -17.98
C ASP A 105 -7.55 -12.51 -16.91
N VAL A 106 -6.29 -12.47 -16.48
CA VAL A 106 -5.79 -11.51 -15.49
C VAL A 106 -5.81 -10.08 -16.07
N LYS A 107 -5.47 -9.91 -17.35
CA LYS A 107 -5.59 -8.62 -18.04
C LYS A 107 -7.02 -8.10 -18.05
N GLN A 108 -7.98 -8.97 -18.30
CA GLN A 108 -9.39 -8.60 -18.33
C GLN A 108 -9.91 -8.21 -16.94
N ALA A 109 -9.62 -9.01 -15.92
CA ALA A 109 -10.08 -8.77 -14.55
C ALA A 109 -9.50 -7.51 -13.91
N PHE A 110 -8.21 -7.23 -14.18
CA PHE A 110 -7.44 -6.17 -13.55
C PHE A 110 -6.84 -5.16 -14.54
N GLN A 111 -7.60 -4.82 -15.57
CA GLN A 111 -7.15 -3.95 -16.67
C GLN A 111 -6.62 -2.58 -16.19
N LYS A 112 -7.25 -1.99 -15.17
CA LYS A 112 -6.92 -0.66 -14.64
C LYS A 112 -5.89 -0.69 -13.53
N VAL A 113 -5.42 -1.87 -13.11
CA VAL A 113 -4.42 -2.00 -12.05
C VAL A 113 -3.02 -1.89 -12.64
N PRO A 114 -2.19 -0.94 -12.16
CA PRO A 114 -0.86 -0.72 -12.71
C PRO A 114 0.10 -1.86 -12.36
N TYR A 115 1.22 -1.91 -13.08
CA TYR A 115 2.42 -2.64 -12.66
C TYR A 115 3.14 -1.83 -11.59
N LEU A 116 3.57 -2.50 -10.53
CA LEU A 116 4.37 -1.91 -9.47
C LEU A 116 5.74 -2.60 -9.43
N ASN A 117 6.77 -1.83 -9.70
CA ASN A 117 8.15 -2.30 -9.55
C ASN A 117 8.56 -2.19 -8.06
N SER A 118 8.02 -3.07 -7.23
CA SER A 118 8.20 -3.03 -5.77
C SER A 118 8.45 -4.42 -5.22
N SER A 119 9.48 -4.56 -4.41
CA SER A 119 9.80 -5.79 -3.67
C SER A 119 8.70 -6.21 -2.69
N LEU A 120 7.80 -5.30 -2.32
CA LEU A 120 6.64 -5.62 -1.47
C LEU A 120 5.76 -6.73 -2.07
N PHE A 121 5.69 -6.84 -3.40
CA PHE A 121 4.91 -7.86 -4.11
C PHE A 121 5.76 -9.01 -4.64
N GLU A 122 7.02 -9.10 -4.25
CA GLU A 122 7.84 -10.27 -4.47
C GLU A 122 7.66 -11.28 -3.32
N PRO A 123 7.70 -12.60 -3.59
CA PRO A 123 7.69 -13.60 -2.54
C PRO A 123 8.88 -13.43 -1.59
N THR A 124 8.62 -13.35 -0.30
CA THR A 124 9.68 -13.33 0.71
C THR A 124 10.32 -14.70 0.85
N GLU A 125 11.54 -14.76 1.42
CA GLU A 125 12.24 -16.01 1.68
C GLU A 125 11.42 -16.95 2.57
N ILE A 126 10.78 -16.41 3.61
CA ILE A 126 9.90 -17.19 4.51
C ILE A 126 8.71 -17.74 3.76
N GLU A 127 8.05 -16.94 2.89
CA GLU A 127 6.94 -17.43 2.07
C GLU A 127 7.36 -18.58 1.16
N GLN A 128 8.54 -18.51 0.55
CA GLN A 128 9.06 -19.55 -0.33
C GLN A 128 9.37 -20.86 0.42
N GLN A 129 9.94 -20.75 1.62
CA GLN A 129 10.30 -21.91 2.44
C GLN A 129 9.10 -22.53 3.17
N THR A 130 8.06 -21.76 3.45
CA THR A 130 6.93 -22.20 4.27
C THR A 130 5.60 -22.23 3.50
N LEU A 131 4.80 -21.17 3.62
CA LEU A 131 3.52 -21.03 2.93
C LEU A 131 3.24 -19.57 2.58
N PHE A 132 2.37 -19.39 1.61
CA PHE A 132 1.76 -18.09 1.31
C PHE A 132 0.42 -17.99 2.03
N ILE A 133 0.14 -16.85 2.67
CA ILE A 133 -1.18 -16.59 3.28
C ILE A 133 -2.31 -16.71 2.24
N SER A 134 -2.04 -16.32 0.99
CA SER A 134 -2.96 -16.47 -0.12
C SER A 134 -3.27 -17.93 -0.53
N ASN A 135 -2.59 -18.92 0.05
CA ASN A 135 -2.93 -20.35 -0.12
C ASN A 135 -3.90 -20.86 0.95
N LEU A 136 -4.26 -20.03 1.93
CA LEU A 136 -5.30 -20.38 2.90
C LEU A 136 -6.68 -20.41 2.21
N LYS A 137 -7.63 -21.12 2.84
CA LYS A 137 -9.01 -21.20 2.36
C LYS A 137 -9.89 -20.19 3.09
N ASP A 138 -10.78 -19.51 2.34
CA ASP A 138 -11.79 -18.61 2.89
C ASP A 138 -13.13 -19.35 3.14
N ASP A 139 -13.04 -20.53 3.75
CA ASP A 139 -14.19 -21.43 4.01
C ASP A 139 -14.69 -21.35 5.46
N LYS A 140 -14.01 -20.63 6.32
CA LYS A 140 -14.38 -20.41 7.71
C LYS A 140 -14.94 -19.01 7.92
N THR A 141 -15.72 -18.84 8.98
CA THR A 141 -16.31 -17.55 9.32
C THR A 141 -15.85 -17.08 10.68
N LEU A 142 -15.63 -15.77 10.78
CA LEU A 142 -15.31 -15.06 12.03
C LEU A 142 -16.55 -14.34 12.56
N PRO A 143 -16.77 -14.33 13.87
CA PRO A 143 -17.80 -13.49 14.47
C PRO A 143 -17.42 -12.01 14.31
N VAL A 144 -18.39 -11.20 13.91
CA VAL A 144 -18.20 -9.74 13.90
C VAL A 144 -18.07 -9.24 15.33
N LEU A 145 -16.95 -8.57 15.61
CA LEU A 145 -16.66 -8.09 16.96
C LEU A 145 -17.68 -7.03 17.42
N PRO A 146 -18.11 -7.03 18.69
CA PRO A 146 -19.04 -6.01 19.20
C PRO A 146 -18.52 -4.57 19.11
N SER A 147 -17.18 -4.39 19.10
CA SER A 147 -16.52 -3.10 18.91
C SER A 147 -16.42 -2.65 17.45
N THR A 148 -16.95 -3.43 16.52
CA THR A 148 -16.82 -3.16 15.06
C THR A 148 -17.35 -1.78 14.69
N VAL A 149 -16.71 -1.17 13.69
CA VAL A 149 -17.18 0.04 12.98
C VAL A 149 -18.11 -0.29 11.82
N LEU A 150 -18.22 -1.59 11.45
CA LEU A 150 -19.04 -2.04 10.32
C LEU A 150 -20.52 -1.75 10.57
N LYS A 151 -21.19 -1.30 9.52
CA LYS A 151 -22.63 -1.04 9.49
C LYS A 151 -23.29 -1.89 8.41
N ASN A 152 -24.54 -2.29 8.64
CA ASN A 152 -25.38 -2.91 7.63
C ASN A 152 -25.99 -1.84 6.72
N GLU A 153 -26.75 -2.26 5.70
CA GLU A 153 -27.44 -1.38 4.75
C GLU A 153 -28.41 -0.39 5.42
N GLN A 154 -28.87 -0.68 6.64
CA GLN A 154 -29.76 0.17 7.43
C GLN A 154 -29.01 1.14 8.35
N GLY A 155 -27.66 1.19 8.26
CA GLY A 155 -26.80 2.02 9.11
C GLY A 155 -26.62 1.52 10.54
N LYS A 156 -27.17 0.34 10.91
CA LYS A 156 -27.00 -0.28 12.22
C LYS A 156 -25.70 -1.08 12.27
N LYS A 157 -25.14 -1.25 13.47
CA LYS A 157 -23.96 -2.08 13.70
C LYS A 157 -24.12 -3.47 13.07
N ARG A 158 -23.11 -3.89 12.31
CA ARG A 158 -23.05 -5.23 11.72
C ARG A 158 -22.93 -6.27 12.82
N THR A 159 -23.65 -7.38 12.68
CA THR A 159 -23.60 -8.55 13.55
C THR A 159 -23.56 -9.82 12.75
N GLY A 160 -23.30 -10.97 13.39
CA GLY A 160 -23.26 -12.26 12.72
C GLY A 160 -21.82 -12.71 12.43
N HIS A 161 -21.65 -13.47 11.35
CA HIS A 161 -20.37 -14.06 10.97
C HIS A 161 -20.07 -13.68 9.51
N LEU A 162 -18.80 -13.47 9.21
CA LEU A 162 -18.27 -13.14 7.89
C LEU A 162 -17.08 -14.04 7.59
N THR A 163 -16.83 -14.36 6.33
CA THR A 163 -15.54 -14.95 5.94
C THR A 163 -14.43 -13.94 6.15
N THR A 164 -13.19 -14.41 6.21
CA THR A 164 -12.03 -13.55 6.48
C THR A 164 -11.89 -12.43 5.45
N LEU A 165 -12.00 -12.76 4.15
CA LEU A 165 -11.89 -11.75 3.09
C LEU A 165 -13.10 -10.80 3.07
N GLN A 166 -14.32 -11.31 3.31
CA GLN A 166 -15.49 -10.46 3.40
C GLN A 166 -15.35 -9.46 4.56
N TYR A 167 -14.91 -9.93 5.74
CA TYR A 167 -14.70 -9.06 6.89
C TYR A 167 -13.63 -8.01 6.59
N LEU A 168 -12.51 -8.42 5.98
CA LEU A 168 -11.44 -7.52 5.59
C LEU A 168 -11.93 -6.42 4.66
N PHE A 169 -12.60 -6.76 3.57
CA PHE A 169 -13.05 -5.76 2.60
C PHE A 169 -14.14 -4.84 3.16
N GLU A 170 -15.10 -5.37 3.93
CA GLU A 170 -16.09 -4.53 4.63
C GLU A 170 -15.38 -3.58 5.61
N PHE A 171 -14.36 -4.05 6.34
CA PHE A 171 -13.57 -3.24 7.26
C PHE A 171 -12.80 -2.13 6.54
N LEU A 172 -12.06 -2.45 5.48
CA LEU A 172 -11.33 -1.46 4.69
C LEU A 172 -12.26 -0.41 4.08
N ASN A 173 -13.45 -0.80 3.62
CA ASN A 173 -14.43 0.11 3.04
C ASN A 173 -15.17 0.97 4.08
N ALA A 174 -15.06 0.65 5.39
CA ALA A 174 -15.59 1.47 6.46
C ALA A 174 -14.76 2.75 6.74
N TYR A 175 -13.58 2.86 6.13
CA TYR A 175 -12.68 4.00 6.26
C TYR A 175 -12.45 4.69 4.91
N ASP A 176 -12.13 5.98 4.98
CA ASP A 176 -11.71 6.76 3.82
C ASP A 176 -10.17 6.82 3.78
N PHE A 177 -9.58 6.32 2.69
CA PHE A 177 -8.12 6.31 2.47
C PHE A 177 -7.67 7.44 1.52
N SER A 178 -8.47 8.48 1.37
CA SER A 178 -8.13 9.62 0.52
C SER A 178 -6.94 10.43 1.04
N SER A 179 -6.36 11.26 0.18
CA SER A 179 -5.31 12.20 0.57
C SER A 179 -5.90 13.47 1.19
N GLU A 180 -5.22 14.04 2.20
CA GLU A 180 -5.56 15.37 2.72
C GLU A 180 -5.54 16.41 1.58
N GLY A 181 -6.63 17.16 1.43
CA GLY A 181 -6.76 18.25 0.45
C GLY A 181 -7.73 18.01 -0.68
N SER A 182 -8.35 16.84 -0.78
CA SER A 182 -9.48 16.61 -1.70
C SER A 182 -10.80 16.89 -0.97
N GLU A 183 -11.03 18.15 -0.58
CA GLU A 183 -12.27 18.59 0.11
C GLU A 183 -13.54 18.23 -0.67
N GLU A 184 -13.43 18.02 -1.99
CA GLU A 184 -14.56 17.72 -2.88
C GLU A 184 -14.99 16.23 -2.89
N ILE A 185 -14.21 15.31 -2.28
CA ILE A 185 -14.44 13.84 -2.39
C ILE A 185 -14.47 13.15 -1.01
N GLN A 186 -14.46 13.89 0.09
CA GLN A 186 -14.60 13.28 1.42
C GLN A 186 -16.04 12.74 1.60
N GLU A 187 -16.12 11.43 1.83
CA GLU A 187 -17.39 10.85 2.27
C GLU A 187 -17.66 11.30 3.70
N ASP A 188 -18.60 12.19 3.91
CA ASP A 188 -18.95 12.90 5.16
C ASP A 188 -19.14 12.03 6.41
N ASN A 189 -19.12 10.70 6.28
CA ASN A 189 -19.43 9.75 7.34
C ASN A 189 -18.31 8.74 7.64
N LYS A 190 -17.16 8.80 6.95
CA LYS A 190 -16.06 7.85 7.17
C LYS A 190 -14.86 8.52 7.85
N THR A 191 -14.17 7.77 8.69
CA THR A 191 -12.93 8.24 9.32
C THR A 191 -11.80 8.20 8.29
N LEU A 192 -11.12 9.33 8.13
CA LEU A 192 -9.99 9.47 7.21
C LEU A 192 -8.77 8.70 7.70
N ILE A 193 -8.20 7.88 6.82
CA ILE A 193 -6.91 7.19 6.99
C ILE A 193 -5.93 7.73 5.95
N ASN A 194 -5.26 8.81 6.28
CA ASN A 194 -4.25 9.39 5.41
C ASN A 194 -2.89 8.66 5.52
N ALA A 195 -1.93 9.06 4.68
CA ALA A 195 -0.59 8.47 4.67
C ALA A 195 0.13 8.54 6.03
N SER A 196 -0.08 9.61 6.82
CA SER A 196 0.52 9.75 8.14
C SER A 196 -0.06 8.73 9.14
N VAL A 197 -1.37 8.52 9.13
CA VAL A 197 -2.03 7.50 9.95
C VAL A 197 -1.58 6.10 9.54
N LEU A 198 -1.47 5.84 8.22
CA LEU A 198 -0.94 4.58 7.71
C LEU A 198 0.51 4.35 8.15
N GLY A 199 1.35 5.37 8.11
CA GLY A 199 2.72 5.30 8.64
C GLY A 199 2.76 4.85 10.10
N LEU A 200 1.91 5.39 10.96
CA LEU A 200 1.79 4.95 12.35
C LEU A 200 1.29 3.49 12.49
N ILE A 201 0.37 3.06 11.62
CA ILE A 201 -0.11 1.67 11.58
C ILE A 201 1.04 0.74 11.20
N PHE A 202 1.79 1.05 10.13
CA PHE A 202 2.95 0.28 9.70
C PHE A 202 4.03 0.23 10.78
N GLU A 203 4.33 1.34 11.45
CA GLU A 203 5.25 1.39 12.57
C GLU A 203 4.80 0.45 13.70
N LYS A 204 3.52 0.47 14.06
CA LYS A 204 2.98 -0.42 15.11
C LYS A 204 3.03 -1.90 14.72
N ILE A 205 2.71 -2.22 13.47
CA ILE A 205 2.69 -3.59 12.98
C ILE A 205 4.13 -4.15 12.87
N ASN A 206 5.05 -3.39 12.26
CA ASN A 206 6.41 -3.85 12.01
C ASN A 206 7.34 -3.65 13.21
N GLY A 207 7.12 -2.62 14.02
CA GLY A 207 7.92 -2.32 15.21
C GLY A 207 7.78 -3.33 16.35
N TYR A 208 6.82 -4.25 16.26
CA TYR A 208 6.61 -5.29 17.26
C TYR A 208 7.82 -6.22 17.44
N LYS A 209 8.57 -6.51 16.36
CA LYS A 209 9.75 -7.38 16.39
C LYS A 209 11.09 -6.65 16.43
N GLU A 210 11.24 -5.56 15.72
CA GLU A 210 12.54 -4.98 15.39
C GLU A 210 12.75 -3.56 15.91
N GLY A 211 11.74 -2.97 16.59
CA GLY A 211 11.83 -1.59 17.05
C GLY A 211 12.00 -0.59 15.91
N SER A 212 11.45 -0.89 14.76
CA SER A 212 11.49 -0.01 13.59
C SER A 212 10.74 1.28 13.86
N PHE A 213 11.37 2.42 13.60
CA PHE A 213 10.77 3.75 13.70
C PHE A 213 10.74 4.41 12.34
N PHE A 214 9.57 4.81 11.88
CA PHE A 214 9.46 5.61 10.67
C PHE A 214 9.84 7.06 10.94
N THR A 215 10.48 7.68 9.97
CA THR A 215 10.79 9.10 10.04
C THR A 215 9.48 9.90 10.17
N PRO A 216 9.33 10.75 11.21
CA PRO A 216 8.13 11.55 11.38
C PRO A 216 7.78 12.37 10.13
N GLY A 217 6.50 12.39 9.76
CA GLY A 217 6.01 13.01 8.52
C GLY A 217 6.44 14.46 8.35
N PHE A 218 6.54 15.25 9.43
CA PHE A 218 6.99 16.64 9.35
C PHE A 218 8.47 16.76 8.94
N ILE A 219 9.33 15.80 9.33
CA ILE A 219 10.74 15.75 8.93
C ILE A 219 10.81 15.38 7.44
N THR A 220 10.08 14.35 7.02
CA THR A 220 10.01 13.92 5.61
C THR A 220 9.50 15.07 4.72
N MET A 221 8.43 15.76 5.13
CA MET A 221 7.90 16.91 4.42
C MET A 221 8.92 18.04 4.30
N TYR A 222 9.65 18.35 5.39
CA TYR A 222 10.71 19.35 5.37
C TYR A 222 11.81 18.95 4.39
N MET A 223 12.32 17.73 4.47
CA MET A 223 13.38 17.22 3.58
C MET A 223 12.94 17.24 2.11
N CYS A 224 11.74 16.77 1.80
CA CYS A 224 11.20 16.80 0.44
C CYS A 224 11.05 18.22 -0.07
N ARG A 225 10.50 19.12 0.72
CA ARG A 225 10.32 20.53 0.35
C ARG A 225 11.66 21.21 0.01
N GLU A 226 12.67 21.04 0.86
CA GLU A 226 13.99 21.63 0.65
C GLU A 226 14.70 21.04 -0.57
N THR A 227 14.71 19.71 -0.71
CA THR A 227 15.40 19.05 -1.82
C THR A 227 14.73 19.31 -3.16
N ILE A 228 13.42 19.21 -3.25
CA ILE A 228 12.67 19.46 -4.49
C ILE A 228 12.79 20.93 -4.89
N SER A 229 12.63 21.87 -3.95
CA SER A 229 12.79 23.29 -4.24
C SER A 229 14.18 23.62 -4.80
N LYS A 230 15.23 23.08 -4.19
CA LYS A 230 16.61 23.26 -4.69
C LYS A 230 16.82 22.66 -6.07
N ALA A 231 16.28 21.46 -6.32
CA ALA A 231 16.37 20.81 -7.64
C ALA A 231 15.64 21.63 -8.72
N VAL A 232 14.46 22.17 -8.39
CA VAL A 232 13.71 23.06 -9.31
C VAL A 232 14.50 24.32 -9.61
N ILE A 233 15.00 25.01 -8.59
CA ILE A 233 15.83 26.22 -8.74
C ILE A 233 17.04 25.94 -9.64
N GLN A 234 17.75 24.84 -9.39
CA GLN A 234 18.90 24.44 -10.20
C GLN A 234 18.52 24.20 -11.66
N LYS A 235 17.45 23.46 -11.92
CA LYS A 235 17.00 23.15 -13.29
C LYS A 235 16.56 24.38 -14.07
N PHE A 236 15.87 25.29 -13.45
CA PHE A 236 15.53 26.57 -14.09
C PHE A 236 16.76 27.46 -14.31
N GLY A 237 17.70 27.50 -13.35
CA GLY A 237 18.97 28.18 -13.50
C GLY A 237 19.80 27.64 -14.68
N GLU A 238 19.94 26.32 -14.78
CA GLU A 238 20.58 25.65 -15.93
C GLU A 238 19.90 26.01 -17.27
N TYR A 239 18.57 26.03 -17.26
CA TYR A 239 17.82 26.41 -18.46
C TYR A 239 18.06 27.88 -18.87
N CYS A 240 18.05 28.81 -17.93
CA CYS A 240 18.31 30.22 -18.20
C CYS A 240 19.72 30.45 -18.74
N LEU A 241 20.73 29.80 -18.17
CA LEU A 241 22.11 29.88 -18.65
C LEU A 241 22.25 29.34 -20.09
N ASN A 242 21.58 28.25 -20.41
CA ASN A 242 21.67 27.60 -21.74
C ASN A 242 20.86 28.32 -22.84
N ASN A 243 20.00 29.29 -22.48
CA ASN A 243 19.16 30.02 -23.41
C ASN A 243 19.40 31.54 -23.40
N ASP A 244 20.58 31.98 -22.92
CA ASP A 244 21.00 33.40 -22.86
C ASP A 244 20.01 34.32 -22.12
N LEU A 245 19.25 33.78 -21.16
CA LEU A 245 18.38 34.56 -20.28
C LEU A 245 19.18 35.09 -19.07
N GLN A 246 20.32 35.71 -19.34
CA GLN A 246 21.34 36.08 -18.34
C GLN A 246 20.88 37.13 -17.31
N ASP A 247 19.85 37.90 -17.61
CA ASP A 247 19.29 38.88 -16.67
C ASP A 247 18.42 38.25 -15.57
N SER A 248 18.19 36.94 -15.66
CA SER A 248 17.30 36.17 -14.75
C SER A 248 18.12 35.23 -13.86
N ARG A 249 18.74 35.80 -12.81
CA ARG A 249 19.37 34.96 -11.80
C ARG A 249 18.33 34.29 -10.93
N ILE A 250 18.27 32.96 -10.98
CA ILE A 250 17.34 32.16 -10.21
C ILE A 250 18.01 31.68 -8.92
N GLU A 251 17.63 32.26 -7.80
CA GLU A 251 18.14 31.87 -6.46
C GLU A 251 17.03 31.32 -5.55
N ARG A 252 15.77 31.68 -5.81
CA ARG A 252 14.61 31.29 -5.01
C ARG A 252 13.45 30.89 -5.88
N MET A 253 12.47 30.21 -5.30
CA MET A 253 11.24 29.78 -6.00
C MET A 253 10.45 30.97 -6.55
N GLU A 254 10.43 32.09 -5.85
CA GLU A 254 9.76 33.31 -6.26
C GLU A 254 10.29 33.83 -7.60
N ASP A 255 11.60 33.74 -7.82
CA ASP A 255 12.24 34.18 -9.07
C ASP A 255 11.70 33.38 -10.27
N ILE A 256 11.35 32.09 -10.08
CA ILE A 256 10.74 31.23 -11.09
C ILE A 256 9.30 31.68 -11.39
N TYR A 257 8.51 31.98 -10.36
CA TYR A 257 7.14 32.46 -10.54
C TYR A 257 7.09 33.78 -11.31
N ASP A 258 8.11 34.62 -11.17
CA ASP A 258 8.23 35.88 -11.92
C ASP A 258 8.71 35.66 -13.36
N LEU A 259 9.54 34.65 -13.59
CA LEU A 259 10.15 34.34 -14.88
C LEU A 259 9.18 33.64 -15.85
N VAL A 260 8.46 32.61 -15.35
CA VAL A 260 7.61 31.75 -16.18
C VAL A 260 6.58 32.54 -16.99
N PRO A 261 5.82 33.51 -16.41
CA PRO A 261 4.86 34.28 -17.20
C PRO A 261 5.48 35.17 -18.27
N LYS A 262 6.74 35.56 -18.12
CA LYS A 262 7.41 36.60 -18.94
C LYS A 262 8.30 36.02 -20.03
N SER A 263 9.01 34.92 -19.74
CA SER A 263 10.14 34.47 -20.58
C SER A 263 10.08 32.99 -20.93
N ILE A 264 9.29 32.17 -20.21
CA ILE A 264 9.21 30.73 -20.40
C ILE A 264 7.74 30.31 -20.58
N SER A 265 7.45 29.58 -21.64
CA SER A 265 6.09 29.05 -21.84
C SER A 265 5.74 28.02 -20.76
N ARG A 266 4.45 27.93 -20.39
CA ARG A 266 3.95 26.96 -19.40
C ARG A 266 4.28 25.51 -19.80
N ALA A 267 4.23 25.20 -21.08
CA ALA A 267 4.60 23.87 -21.57
C ALA A 267 6.08 23.56 -21.29
N LYS A 268 6.98 24.53 -21.54
CA LYS A 268 8.41 24.37 -21.27
C LYS A 268 8.73 24.31 -19.78
N ALA A 269 8.05 25.08 -18.97
CA ALA A 269 8.18 25.02 -17.52
C ALA A 269 7.79 23.62 -16.99
N ASN A 270 6.69 23.05 -17.49
CA ASN A 270 6.28 21.69 -17.13
C ASN A 270 7.30 20.64 -17.60
N GLU A 271 7.90 20.80 -18.78
CA GLU A 271 8.95 19.89 -19.26
C GLU A 271 10.17 19.92 -18.34
N ILE A 272 10.61 21.11 -17.90
CA ILE A 272 11.73 21.27 -16.97
C ILE A 272 11.42 20.55 -15.64
N ILE A 273 10.24 20.79 -15.05
CA ILE A 273 9.83 20.17 -13.78
C ILE A 273 9.74 18.63 -13.93
N ASN A 274 9.13 18.15 -14.99
CA ASN A 274 8.97 16.71 -15.25
C ASN A 274 10.31 16.00 -15.57
N SER A 275 11.38 16.74 -15.84
CA SER A 275 12.72 16.16 -16.01
C SER A 275 13.42 15.81 -14.69
N ILE A 276 12.88 16.29 -13.55
CA ILE A 276 13.45 16.03 -12.23
C ILE A 276 13.16 14.56 -11.87
N LYS A 277 14.23 13.84 -11.54
CA LYS A 277 14.13 12.45 -11.06
C LYS A 277 14.22 12.44 -9.55
N ILE A 278 13.30 11.74 -8.92
CA ILE A 278 13.26 11.53 -7.48
C ILE A 278 13.69 10.09 -7.23
N CYS A 279 14.66 9.90 -6.34
CA CYS A 279 15.13 8.62 -5.87
C CYS A 279 15.03 8.61 -4.34
N ASP A 280 14.34 7.61 -3.81
CA ASP A 280 14.39 7.26 -2.40
C ASP A 280 15.46 6.16 -2.25
N PRO A 281 16.58 6.41 -1.55
CA PRO A 281 17.66 5.44 -1.42
C PRO A 281 17.44 4.44 -0.27
N ALA A 282 16.32 4.56 0.52
CA ALA A 282 16.05 3.74 1.69
C ALA A 282 15.45 2.38 1.33
#